data_3a5f228de835be9d97d4e59b6aad69b3
#
_entry.id   3a5f228de835be9d97d4e59b6aad69b3
#
_cell.length_a   1.000
_cell.length_b   1.000
_cell.length_c   1.000
_cell.angle_alpha   90.00
_cell.angle_beta   90.00
_cell.angle_gamma   90.00
#
_symmetry.space_group_name_H-M   'P 1'
#
loop_
_entity.id
_entity.type
_entity.pdbx_description
1 polymer ?
#
loop_
_entity_poly.entity_id
_entity_poly.type
_entity_poly.pdbx_seq_one_letter_code
_entity_poly.pdbx_strand_id
1 'polypeptide(L)'
;MGKGVISDYSDLSAARARSFVLQNADVIFLCGARLNWILHFGLPPRFRKDVKIIQLDNDALEMHTNVQSVVPLCGDAKTILTQMNEATSNF
;
A
#
# COMPACT_ATOMS: atom_id res chain seq x y z
N MET A 1 5.39 3.53 10.38
CA MET A 1 4.35 2.78 9.65
C MET A 1 3.12 2.60 10.52
N GLY A 2 1.99 2.32 9.92
CA GLY A 2 0.70 2.17 10.60
C GLY A 2 0.50 0.85 11.33
N LYS A 3 1.56 0.23 11.80
CA LYS A 3 1.46 -1.05 12.53
C LYS A 3 0.65 -0.84 13.81
N GLY A 4 -0.32 -1.70 14.05
CA GLY A 4 -1.20 -1.60 15.22
C GLY A 4 -2.52 -0.92 14.92
N VAL A 5 -2.69 -0.26 13.78
CA VAL A 5 -3.98 0.29 13.36
C VAL A 5 -4.99 -0.84 13.20
N ILE A 6 -4.55 -1.94 12.59
CA ILE A 6 -5.33 -3.19 12.54
C ILE A 6 -4.59 -4.19 13.40
N SER A 7 -5.29 -4.83 14.36
CA SER A 7 -4.71 -5.84 15.23
C SER A 7 -4.17 -7.01 14.40
N ASP A 8 -3.00 -7.53 14.80
CA ASP A 8 -2.42 -8.73 14.17
C ASP A 8 -3.31 -9.98 14.34
N TYR A 9 -4.26 -9.94 15.26
CA TYR A 9 -5.22 -11.02 15.48
C TYR A 9 -6.51 -10.85 14.69
N SER A 10 -6.67 -9.72 13.98
CA SER A 10 -7.83 -9.48 13.13
C SER A 10 -7.81 -10.42 11.92
N ASP A 11 -8.99 -10.85 11.49
CA ASP A 11 -9.15 -11.61 10.24
C ASP A 11 -8.72 -10.80 9.01
N LEU A 12 -8.64 -9.47 9.13
CA LEU A 12 -8.18 -8.58 8.07
C LEU A 12 -6.64 -8.48 8.02
N SER A 13 -5.93 -9.01 9.03
CA SER A 13 -4.48 -8.92 9.07
C SER A 13 -3.83 -10.09 8.35
N ALA A 14 -2.90 -9.79 7.44
CA ALA A 14 -2.07 -10.77 6.75
C ALA A 14 -0.63 -10.78 7.28
N ALA A 15 -0.38 -10.22 8.48
CA ALA A 15 0.97 -10.06 9.01
C ALA A 15 1.75 -11.37 9.05
N ARG A 16 1.09 -12.49 9.38
CA ARG A 16 1.73 -13.82 9.47
C ARG A 16 2.05 -14.42 8.10
N ALA A 17 1.41 -13.95 7.05
CA ALA A 17 1.60 -14.44 5.68
C ALA A 17 2.15 -13.35 4.76
N ARG A 18 2.88 -12.40 5.32
CA ARG A 18 3.32 -11.20 4.60
C ARG A 18 4.03 -11.51 3.28
N SER A 19 5.02 -12.39 3.30
CA SER A 19 5.79 -12.71 2.08
C SER A 19 4.92 -13.35 1.00
N PHE A 20 4.02 -14.26 1.40
CA PHE A 20 3.08 -14.90 0.48
C PHE A 20 2.14 -13.86 -0.15
N VAL A 21 1.59 -12.97 0.65
CA VAL A 21 0.64 -11.95 0.19
C VAL A 21 1.33 -10.98 -0.78
N LEU A 22 2.52 -10.49 -0.43
CA LEU A 22 3.26 -9.57 -1.28
C LEU A 22 3.64 -10.20 -2.62
N GLN A 23 3.98 -11.49 -2.61
CA GLN A 23 4.39 -12.19 -3.82
C GLN A 23 3.22 -12.50 -4.75
N ASN A 24 2.01 -12.61 -4.23
CA ASN A 24 0.84 -13.03 -4.99
C ASN A 24 -0.18 -11.93 -5.27
N ALA A 25 -0.11 -10.80 -4.57
CA ALA A 25 -1.04 -9.71 -4.76
C ALA A 25 -0.87 -9.06 -6.14
N ASP A 26 -1.96 -8.84 -6.84
CA ASP A 26 -1.97 -8.17 -8.14
C ASP A 26 -2.15 -6.65 -8.01
N VAL A 27 -2.80 -6.20 -6.93
CA VAL A 27 -2.96 -4.77 -6.60
C VAL A 27 -2.60 -4.59 -5.13
N ILE A 28 -1.73 -3.62 -4.85
CA ILE A 28 -1.32 -3.30 -3.48
C ILE A 28 -1.58 -1.82 -3.24
N PHE A 29 -2.30 -1.53 -2.16
CA PHE A 29 -2.53 -0.16 -1.70
C PHE A 29 -1.57 0.13 -0.54
N LEU A 30 -0.68 1.10 -0.74
CA LEU A 30 0.26 1.55 0.28
C LEU A 30 -0.26 2.83 0.91
N CYS A 31 -0.61 2.75 2.18
CA CYS A 31 -1.10 3.90 2.92
C CYS A 31 -0.04 4.35 3.92
N GLY A 32 0.71 5.40 3.58
CA GLY A 32 1.77 5.94 4.42
C GLY A 32 2.99 5.02 4.58
N ALA A 33 3.18 4.08 3.68
CA ALA A 33 4.30 3.14 3.72
C ALA A 33 5.28 3.43 2.60
N ARG A 34 6.58 3.43 2.92
CA ARG A 34 7.64 3.65 1.94
C ARG A 34 8.09 2.34 1.32
N LEU A 35 8.33 2.36 0.01
CA LEU A 35 8.92 1.23 -0.69
C LEU A 35 10.44 1.26 -0.56
N ASN A 36 10.92 1.03 0.67
CA ASN A 36 12.33 0.95 0.99
C ASN A 36 12.78 -0.52 1.14
N TRP A 37 13.97 -0.75 1.70
CA TRP A 37 14.53 -2.10 1.84
C TRP A 37 13.66 -3.04 2.68
N ILE A 38 12.87 -2.53 3.64
CA ILE A 38 11.97 -3.35 4.46
C ILE A 38 10.88 -3.99 3.59
N LEU A 39 10.44 -3.29 2.54
CA LEU A 39 9.47 -3.79 1.58
C LEU A 39 10.13 -4.19 0.25
N HIS A 40 11.41 -4.52 0.27
CA HIS A 40 12.16 -4.97 -0.91
C HIS A 40 12.00 -4.04 -2.11
N PHE A 41 11.85 -2.73 -1.85
CA PHE A 41 11.67 -1.67 -2.84
C PHE A 41 10.49 -1.89 -3.79
N GLY A 42 9.55 -2.77 -3.44
CA GLY A 42 8.41 -3.10 -4.30
C GLY A 42 8.79 -3.92 -5.54
N LEU A 43 9.96 -4.57 -5.54
CA LEU A 43 10.52 -5.23 -6.71
C LEU A 43 10.43 -6.75 -6.60
N PRO A 44 10.40 -7.46 -7.77
CA PRO A 44 10.51 -8.92 -7.78
C PRO A 44 11.82 -9.38 -7.13
N PRO A 45 11.89 -10.62 -6.61
CA PRO A 45 10.84 -11.63 -6.60
C PRO A 45 9.85 -11.51 -5.41
N ARG A 46 10.07 -10.56 -4.49
CA ARG A 46 9.20 -10.39 -3.33
C ARG A 46 7.83 -9.85 -3.69
N PHE A 47 7.77 -8.97 -4.69
CA PHE A 47 6.54 -8.49 -5.27
C PHE A 47 6.30 -9.21 -6.60
N ARG A 48 5.05 -9.38 -6.96
CA ARG A 48 4.68 -9.90 -8.26
C ARG A 48 5.16 -8.95 -9.36
N LYS A 49 5.67 -9.49 -10.45
CA LYS A 49 6.27 -8.71 -11.54
C LYS A 49 5.30 -7.67 -12.13
N ASP A 50 4.02 -8.02 -12.22
CA ASP A 50 2.97 -7.20 -12.82
C ASP A 50 2.10 -6.50 -11.78
N VAL A 51 2.54 -6.41 -10.52
CA VAL A 51 1.77 -5.78 -9.46
C VAL A 51 1.50 -4.31 -9.76
N LYS A 52 0.28 -3.88 -9.46
CA LYS A 52 -0.12 -2.48 -9.57
C LYS A 52 -0.12 -1.85 -8.18
N ILE A 53 0.58 -0.73 -8.03
CA ILE A 53 0.74 -0.06 -6.75
C ILE A 53 -0.11 1.20 -6.75
N ILE A 54 -1.01 1.29 -5.78
CA ILE A 54 -1.71 2.52 -5.42
C ILE A 54 -1.00 3.07 -4.20
N GLN A 55 -0.50 4.29 -4.28
CA GLN A 55 0.33 4.84 -3.22
C GLN A 55 -0.28 6.12 -2.67
N LEU A 56 -0.50 6.15 -1.36
CA LEU A 56 -0.97 7.31 -0.62
C LEU A 56 0.14 7.75 0.33
N ASP A 57 0.65 8.95 0.14
CA ASP A 57 1.67 9.53 1.01
C ASP A 57 1.54 11.06 1.00
N ASN A 58 1.96 11.70 2.09
CA ASN A 58 2.01 13.15 2.16
C ASN A 58 3.28 13.73 1.54
N ASP A 59 4.26 12.91 1.22
CA ASP A 59 5.52 13.30 0.60
C ASP A 59 5.53 12.91 -0.88
N ALA A 60 5.45 13.91 -1.76
CA ALA A 60 5.45 13.67 -3.20
C ALA A 60 6.72 12.97 -3.69
N LEU A 61 7.83 13.10 -2.96
CA LEU A 61 9.09 12.46 -3.33
C LEU A 61 9.06 10.95 -3.18
N GLU A 62 8.10 10.40 -2.43
CA GLU A 62 7.93 8.96 -2.30
C GLU A 62 7.23 8.34 -3.52
N MET A 63 6.53 9.17 -4.32
CA MET A 63 5.83 8.70 -5.51
C MET A 63 6.83 8.30 -6.60
N HIS A 64 6.61 7.13 -7.19
CA HIS A 64 7.44 6.60 -8.28
C HIS A 64 8.92 6.40 -7.93
N THR A 65 9.27 6.34 -6.63
CA THR A 65 10.68 6.28 -6.21
C THR A 65 11.37 5.01 -6.69
N ASN A 66 10.78 3.84 -6.48
CA ASN A 66 11.35 2.56 -6.90
C ASN A 66 10.47 1.83 -7.92
N VAL A 67 9.17 2.00 -7.80
CA VAL A 67 8.18 1.48 -8.73
C VAL A 67 7.21 2.59 -9.08
N GLN A 68 6.73 2.57 -10.31
CA GLN A 68 5.73 3.53 -10.74
C GLN A 68 4.41 3.26 -10.04
N SER A 69 3.85 4.27 -9.38
CA SER A 69 2.51 4.18 -8.82
C SER A 69 1.48 4.32 -9.92
N VAL A 70 0.56 3.34 -10.00
CA VAL A 70 -0.54 3.39 -10.98
C VAL A 70 -1.51 4.51 -10.60
N VAL A 71 -1.76 4.68 -9.29
CA VAL A 71 -2.58 5.77 -8.77
C VAL A 71 -1.79 6.45 -7.64
N PRO A 72 -1.07 7.54 -7.91
CA PRO A 72 -0.40 8.31 -6.86
C PRO A 72 -1.41 9.24 -6.18
N LEU A 73 -1.50 9.15 -4.86
CA LEU A 73 -2.38 9.98 -4.04
C LEU A 73 -1.51 10.75 -3.04
N CYS A 74 -1.24 12.02 -3.34
CA CYS A 74 -0.40 12.85 -2.49
C CYS A 74 -1.28 13.75 -1.62
N GLY A 75 -1.18 13.59 -0.31
CA GLY A 75 -1.93 14.41 0.63
C GLY A 75 -2.07 13.76 1.99
N ASP A 76 -2.93 14.36 2.82
CA ASP A 76 -3.22 13.87 4.15
C ASP A 76 -4.06 12.59 4.09
N ALA A 77 -3.62 11.55 4.80
CA ALA A 77 -4.25 10.24 4.75
C ALA A 77 -5.72 10.29 5.18
N LYS A 78 -6.03 11.00 6.27
CA LYS A 78 -7.40 11.11 6.76
C LYS A 78 -8.31 11.74 5.70
N THR A 79 -7.87 12.82 5.09
CA THR A 79 -8.65 13.56 4.09
C THR A 79 -8.89 12.68 2.85
N ILE A 80 -7.83 12.05 2.33
CA ILE A 80 -7.92 11.22 1.14
C ILE A 80 -8.75 9.97 1.39
N LEU A 81 -8.55 9.29 2.53
CA LEU A 81 -9.34 8.10 2.87
C LEU A 81 -10.82 8.44 3.05
N THR A 82 -11.14 9.62 3.60
CA THR A 82 -12.52 10.08 3.69
C THR A 82 -13.15 10.25 2.31
N GLN A 83 -12.41 10.86 1.38
CA GLN A 83 -12.87 11.02 0.00
C GLN A 83 -13.07 9.66 -0.69
N MET A 84 -12.14 8.72 -0.47
CA MET A 84 -12.26 7.37 -1.03
C MET A 84 -13.48 6.63 -0.49
N ASN A 85 -13.74 6.73 0.82
CA ASN A 85 -14.90 6.11 1.43
C ASN A 85 -16.21 6.67 0.87
N GLU A 86 -16.29 7.98 0.65
CA GLU A 86 -17.45 8.61 0.03
C GLU A 86 -17.64 8.12 -1.41
N ALA A 87 -16.55 8.07 -2.19
CA ALA A 87 -16.60 7.63 -3.58
C ALA A 87 -17.01 6.16 -3.73
N THR A 88 -16.69 5.32 -2.73
CA THR A 88 -16.97 3.87 -2.78
C THR A 88 -18.19 3.47 -1.96
N SER A 89 -18.92 4.41 -1.38
CA SER A 89 -20.03 4.11 -0.47
C SER A 89 -21.16 3.31 -1.12
N ASN A 90 -21.27 3.33 -2.44
CA ASN A 90 -22.31 2.63 -3.20
C ASN A 90 -21.83 1.29 -3.81
N PHE A 91 -20.64 0.87 -3.45
CA PHE A 91 -20.10 -0.40 -3.93
C PHE A 91 -20.37 -1.55 -2.97
#